data_c89b4a5b9aa20fc434c51165b1508287
#
_entry.id   c89b4a5b9aa20fc434c51165b1508287
#
_cell.length_a   1.000
_cell.length_b   1.000
_cell.length_c   1.000
_cell.angle_alpha   90.00
_cell.angle_beta   90.00
_cell.angle_gamma   90.00
#
_symmetry.space_group_name_H-M   'P 1'
#
loop_
_entity.id
_entity.type
_entity.pdbx_description
1 polymer ?
#
loop_
_entity_poly.entity_id
_entity_poly.type
_entity_poly.pdbx_seq_one_letter_code
_entity_poly.pdbx_strand_id
1 'polypeptide(L)'
;MTLARTVVVSGAASGFAQRIEVGAHSFTADEPASDGGSDTGPNPYDLLLAALGSCTSMTVALYARRKQWALQSVTVRLQHSKVHAADCESCETKDGRMDRIEREIELGGALEQYQRDRLLEIANKCPVHRTLTSKIDIRTRLA
;
A
#
# COMPACT_ATOMS: atom_id res chain seq x y z
N MET A 1 3.66 -11.73 18.68
CA MET A 1 3.68 -10.30 18.31
C MET A 1 5.04 -9.94 17.76
N THR A 2 5.08 -9.35 16.58
CA THR A 2 6.34 -8.92 15.97
C THR A 2 6.79 -7.61 16.62
N LEU A 3 8.08 -7.54 17.02
CA LEU A 3 8.66 -6.30 17.52
C LEU A 3 8.67 -5.25 16.39
N ALA A 4 8.36 -4.00 16.75
CA ALA A 4 8.41 -2.90 15.81
C ALA A 4 9.85 -2.72 15.28
N ARG A 5 10.00 -2.66 13.97
CA ARG A 5 11.27 -2.35 13.33
C ARG A 5 11.40 -0.85 13.17
N THR A 6 12.62 -0.35 13.31
CA THR A 6 12.91 1.02 12.94
C THR A 6 13.23 1.08 11.46
N VAL A 7 12.57 1.96 10.74
CA VAL A 7 12.90 2.28 9.36
C VAL A 7 13.71 3.57 9.37
N VAL A 8 14.89 3.55 8.77
CA VAL A 8 15.78 4.72 8.69
C VAL A 8 15.83 5.19 7.25
N VAL A 9 15.51 6.45 7.04
CA VAL A 9 15.56 7.08 5.72
C VAL A 9 16.55 8.22 5.79
N SER A 10 17.51 8.24 4.88
CA SER A 10 18.52 9.31 4.81
C SER A 10 18.72 9.77 3.37
N GLY A 11 18.94 11.06 3.23
CA GLY A 11 19.17 11.68 1.93
C GLY A 11 20.03 12.93 2.06
N ALA A 12 20.64 13.35 0.96
CA ALA A 12 21.38 14.60 0.89
C ALA A 12 20.42 15.78 0.78
N ALA A 13 20.89 16.97 1.08
CA ALA A 13 20.12 18.19 0.91
C ALA A 13 19.89 18.54 -0.57
N SER A 14 20.67 17.96 -1.47
CA SER A 14 20.54 18.14 -2.92
C SER A 14 19.91 16.89 -3.56
N GLY A 15 18.98 17.10 -4.48
CA GLY A 15 18.28 16.01 -5.14
C GLY A 15 17.20 15.36 -4.27
N PHE A 16 16.66 14.24 -4.74
CA PHE A 16 15.55 13.54 -4.06
C PHE A 16 15.86 12.10 -3.69
N ALA A 17 17.01 11.55 -4.13
CA ALA A 17 17.34 10.15 -3.83
C ALA A 17 17.47 9.93 -2.33
N GLN A 18 16.82 8.87 -1.82
CA GLN A 18 16.80 8.50 -0.42
C GLN A 18 17.27 7.06 -0.26
N ARG A 19 18.08 6.82 0.76
CA ARG A 19 18.44 5.46 1.17
C ARG A 19 17.49 5.02 2.26
N ILE A 20 16.85 3.89 2.07
CA ILE A 20 15.92 3.30 3.04
C ILE A 20 16.53 2.02 3.58
N GLU A 21 16.59 1.90 4.90
CA GLU A 21 17.14 0.73 5.59
C GLU A 21 16.13 0.24 6.61
N VAL A 22 15.86 -1.06 6.58
CA VAL A 22 15.01 -1.72 7.58
C VAL A 22 15.54 -3.13 7.81
N GLY A 23 16.04 -3.41 9.04
CA GLY A 23 16.73 -4.67 9.32
C GLY A 23 17.93 -4.87 8.39
N ALA A 24 17.98 -6.01 7.73
CA ALA A 24 19.02 -6.34 6.74
C ALA A 24 18.66 -5.87 5.31
N HIS A 25 17.52 -5.20 5.14
CA HIS A 25 17.06 -4.75 3.81
C HIS A 25 17.44 -3.30 3.57
N SER A 26 17.80 -3.01 2.34
CA SER A 26 18.16 -1.65 1.91
C SER A 26 17.73 -1.44 0.47
N PHE A 27 17.17 -0.29 0.18
CA PHE A 27 16.80 0.10 -1.19
C PHE A 27 16.74 1.63 -1.29
N THR A 28 16.60 2.13 -2.52
CA THR A 28 16.55 3.57 -2.82
C THR A 28 15.13 3.98 -3.18
N ALA A 29 14.69 5.12 -2.66
CA ALA A 29 13.52 5.85 -3.14
C ALA A 29 14.00 7.11 -3.85
N ASP A 30 13.24 7.55 -4.86
CA ASP A 30 13.57 8.76 -5.61
C ASP A 30 12.27 9.30 -6.24
N GLU A 31 12.35 10.42 -6.91
CA GLU A 31 11.29 10.92 -7.76
C GLU A 31 11.63 10.65 -9.22
N PRO A 32 10.63 10.54 -10.12
CA PRO A 32 10.91 10.44 -11.55
C PRO A 32 11.54 11.73 -12.08
N ALA A 33 12.21 11.63 -13.22
CA ALA A 33 12.88 12.77 -13.83
C ALA A 33 11.92 13.94 -14.11
N SER A 34 10.66 13.63 -14.46
CA SER A 34 9.61 14.63 -14.68
C SER A 34 9.32 15.48 -13.45
N ASP A 35 9.59 14.98 -12.26
CA ASP A 35 9.37 15.67 -10.98
C ASP A 35 10.67 16.15 -10.33
N GLY A 36 11.76 16.17 -11.08
CA GLY A 36 13.05 16.68 -10.62
C GLY A 36 13.98 15.65 -9.99
N GLY A 37 13.59 14.39 -9.98
CA GLY A 37 14.43 13.29 -9.50
C GLY A 37 15.32 12.69 -10.59
N SER A 38 15.97 11.58 -10.26
CA SER A 38 16.84 10.82 -11.16
C SER A 38 16.28 9.43 -11.49
N ASP A 39 15.08 9.13 -11.04
CA ASP A 39 14.39 7.86 -11.27
C ASP A 39 15.22 6.62 -10.86
N THR A 40 15.92 6.74 -9.73
CA THR A 40 16.77 5.65 -9.22
C THR A 40 16.05 4.68 -8.29
N GLY A 41 14.77 4.90 -8.07
CA GLY A 41 13.93 4.04 -7.24
C GLY A 41 12.46 4.50 -7.26
N PRO A 42 11.57 3.72 -6.64
CA PRO A 42 10.17 4.11 -6.54
C PRO A 42 10.01 5.38 -5.73
N ASN A 43 8.97 6.14 -6.03
CA ASN A 43 8.67 7.34 -5.26
C ASN A 43 7.87 7.01 -3.98
N PRO A 44 7.70 7.98 -3.05
CA PRO A 44 7.00 7.71 -1.79
C PRO A 44 5.57 7.17 -1.94
N TYR A 45 4.81 7.65 -2.91
CA TYR A 45 3.46 7.12 -3.17
C TYR A 45 3.50 5.70 -3.73
N ASP A 46 4.48 5.37 -4.58
CA ASP A 46 4.69 4.00 -5.05
C ASP A 46 4.92 3.07 -3.86
N LEU A 47 5.69 3.50 -2.87
CA LEU A 47 5.98 2.73 -1.65
C LEU A 47 4.72 2.54 -0.80
N LEU A 48 3.87 3.56 -0.70
CA LEU A 48 2.60 3.47 -0.01
C LEU A 48 1.69 2.43 -0.68
N LEU A 49 1.60 2.47 -2.01
CA LEU A 49 0.82 1.51 -2.78
C LEU A 49 1.41 0.10 -2.68
N ALA A 50 2.73 -0.02 -2.70
CA ALA A 50 3.41 -1.31 -2.52
C ALA A 50 3.11 -1.91 -1.14
N ALA A 51 3.08 -1.08 -0.10
CA ALA A 51 2.70 -1.50 1.25
C ALA A 51 1.28 -2.06 1.28
N LEU A 52 0.33 -1.34 0.71
CA LEU A 52 -1.05 -1.79 0.64
C LEU A 52 -1.19 -3.07 -0.21
N GLY A 53 -0.54 -3.11 -1.37
CA GLY A 53 -0.61 -4.26 -2.28
C GLY A 53 -0.01 -5.52 -1.69
N SER A 54 1.17 -5.43 -1.06
CA SER A 54 1.81 -6.58 -0.43
C SER A 54 0.98 -7.09 0.76
N CYS A 55 0.47 -6.19 1.59
CA CYS A 55 -0.39 -6.57 2.70
C CYS A 55 -1.67 -7.24 2.22
N THR A 56 -2.30 -6.72 1.17
CA THR A 56 -3.48 -7.31 0.54
C THR A 56 -3.20 -8.74 0.08
N SER A 57 -2.14 -8.92 -0.70
CA SER A 57 -1.76 -10.22 -1.25
C SER A 57 -1.48 -11.24 -0.14
N MET A 58 -0.68 -10.85 0.86
CA MET A 58 -0.34 -11.71 1.99
C MET A 58 -1.58 -12.12 2.80
N THR A 59 -2.48 -11.18 3.04
CA THR A 59 -3.70 -11.42 3.83
C THR A 59 -4.64 -12.37 3.11
N VAL A 60 -4.85 -12.17 1.81
CA VAL A 60 -5.70 -13.04 0.97
C VAL A 60 -5.11 -14.44 0.91
N ALA A 61 -3.80 -14.55 0.66
CA ALA A 61 -3.11 -15.83 0.58
C ALA A 61 -3.18 -16.60 1.90
N LEU A 62 -2.99 -15.92 3.02
CA LEU A 62 -3.07 -16.53 4.35
C LEU A 62 -4.47 -17.10 4.61
N TYR A 63 -5.51 -16.33 4.29
CA TYR A 63 -6.89 -16.79 4.47
C TYR A 63 -7.19 -18.03 3.61
N ALA A 64 -6.84 -17.99 2.33
CA ALA A 64 -7.05 -19.11 1.42
C ALA A 64 -6.30 -20.35 1.88
N ARG A 65 -5.08 -20.20 2.40
CA ARG A 65 -4.29 -21.32 2.94
C ARG A 65 -4.96 -21.93 4.15
N ARG A 66 -5.50 -21.13 5.07
CA ARG A 66 -6.22 -21.62 6.26
C ARG A 66 -7.51 -22.36 5.89
N LYS A 67 -8.17 -21.93 4.83
CA LYS A 67 -9.37 -22.57 4.31
C LYS A 67 -9.06 -23.76 3.39
N GLN A 68 -7.80 -23.98 3.06
CA GLN A 68 -7.37 -25.00 2.10
C GLN A 68 -8.02 -24.83 0.72
N TRP A 69 -8.22 -23.57 0.32
CA TRP A 69 -8.74 -23.22 -1.00
C TRP A 69 -7.62 -23.26 -2.03
N ALA A 70 -7.97 -23.55 -3.29
CA ALA A 70 -7.01 -23.74 -4.38
C ALA A 70 -6.52 -22.42 -4.99
N LEU A 71 -6.15 -21.46 -4.17
CA LEU A 71 -5.53 -20.22 -4.63
C LEU A 71 -4.07 -20.50 -5.00
N GLN A 72 -3.66 -20.11 -6.21
CA GLN A 72 -2.31 -20.32 -6.71
C GLN A 72 -1.50 -19.02 -6.74
N SER A 73 -2.14 -17.90 -7.03
CA SER A 73 -1.45 -16.61 -7.16
C SER A 73 -2.37 -15.45 -6.87
N VAL A 74 -1.78 -14.34 -6.42
CA VAL A 74 -2.48 -13.08 -6.21
C VAL A 74 -1.64 -11.99 -6.89
N THR A 75 -2.28 -11.22 -7.77
CA THR A 75 -1.68 -10.02 -8.35
C THR A 75 -2.54 -8.83 -7.98
N VAL A 76 -1.92 -7.79 -7.47
CA VAL A 76 -2.62 -6.57 -7.05
C VAL A 76 -2.05 -5.39 -7.84
N ARG A 77 -2.93 -4.68 -8.54
CA ARG A 77 -2.57 -3.47 -9.27
C ARG A 77 -3.21 -2.29 -8.57
N LEU A 78 -2.42 -1.26 -8.30
CA LEU A 78 -2.86 -0.13 -7.51
C LEU A 78 -2.49 1.17 -8.20
N GLN A 79 -3.41 2.14 -8.09
CA GLN A 79 -3.19 3.50 -8.59
C GLN A 79 -3.67 4.49 -7.52
N HIS A 80 -2.96 5.61 -7.42
CA HIS A 80 -3.32 6.72 -6.55
C HIS A 80 -3.67 7.93 -7.40
N SER A 81 -4.70 8.64 -6.99
CA SER A 81 -5.09 9.90 -7.60
C SER A 81 -5.74 10.83 -6.57
N LYS A 82 -5.81 12.10 -6.90
CA LYS A 82 -6.59 13.06 -6.11
C LYS A 82 -7.89 13.35 -6.84
N VAL A 83 -9.00 13.28 -6.11
CA VAL A 83 -10.33 13.54 -6.64
C VAL A 83 -11.01 14.61 -5.81
N HIS A 84 -12.06 15.24 -6.35
CA HIS A 84 -12.88 16.14 -5.56
C HIS A 84 -13.71 15.35 -4.55
N ALA A 85 -13.74 15.80 -3.30
CA ALA A 85 -14.50 15.14 -2.25
C ALA A 85 -15.99 15.05 -2.56
N ALA A 86 -16.53 16.01 -3.32
CA ALA A 86 -17.92 16.02 -3.76
C ALA A 86 -18.29 14.80 -4.63
N ASP A 87 -17.31 14.24 -5.36
CA ASP A 87 -17.51 13.09 -6.25
C ASP A 87 -17.39 11.75 -5.53
N CYS A 88 -17.11 11.78 -4.23
CA CYS A 88 -16.95 10.57 -3.42
C CYS A 88 -18.25 10.29 -2.67
N GLU A 89 -18.92 9.18 -3.00
CA GLU A 89 -20.21 8.81 -2.39
C GLU A 89 -20.06 8.39 -0.92
N SER A 90 -18.94 7.78 -0.56
CA SER A 90 -18.69 7.21 0.77
C SER A 90 -17.90 8.12 1.69
N CYS A 91 -17.58 9.34 1.29
CA CYS A 91 -16.74 10.24 2.07
C CYS A 91 -17.53 11.12 3.03
N GLU A 92 -16.98 11.32 4.23
CA GLU A 92 -17.58 12.17 5.26
C GLU A 92 -17.58 13.65 4.88
N THR A 93 -16.47 14.10 4.26
CA THR A 93 -16.36 15.47 3.76
C THR A 93 -16.68 15.52 2.27
N LYS A 94 -17.31 16.62 1.83
CA LYS A 94 -17.60 16.89 0.42
C LYS A 94 -16.83 18.11 -0.09
N ASP A 95 -16.01 18.73 0.75
CA ASP A 95 -15.22 19.90 0.42
C ASP A 95 -13.75 19.52 0.12
N GLY A 96 -13.15 20.24 -0.83
CA GLY A 96 -11.75 20.08 -1.18
C GLY A 96 -11.43 18.82 -1.99
N ARG A 97 -10.17 18.43 -1.96
CA ARG A 97 -9.66 17.23 -2.64
C ARG A 97 -9.38 16.14 -1.63
N MET A 98 -9.53 14.90 -2.08
CA MET A 98 -9.18 13.75 -1.28
C MET A 98 -8.33 12.79 -2.11
N ASP A 99 -7.59 11.96 -1.43
CA ASP A 99 -6.81 10.91 -2.05
C ASP A 99 -7.69 9.70 -2.33
N ARG A 100 -7.53 9.13 -3.52
CA ARG A 100 -8.20 7.89 -3.91
C ARG A 100 -7.15 6.87 -4.28
N ILE A 101 -7.29 5.67 -3.74
CA ILE A 101 -6.49 4.51 -4.13
C ILE A 101 -7.43 3.50 -4.76
N GLU A 102 -7.18 3.15 -6.01
CA GLU A 102 -7.89 2.09 -6.70
C GLU A 102 -7.03 0.83 -6.65
N ARG A 103 -7.66 -0.31 -6.38
CA ARG A 103 -6.99 -1.58 -6.20
C ARG A 103 -7.73 -2.66 -6.96
N GLU A 104 -7.07 -3.24 -7.95
CA GLU A 104 -7.58 -4.37 -8.71
C GLU A 104 -6.86 -5.63 -8.27
N ILE A 105 -7.59 -6.68 -7.95
CA ILE A 105 -7.05 -7.95 -7.44
C ILE A 105 -7.36 -9.05 -8.44
N GLU A 106 -6.32 -9.71 -8.91
CA GLU A 106 -6.42 -10.87 -9.79
C GLU A 106 -6.04 -12.12 -8.99
N LEU A 107 -6.95 -13.10 -8.96
CA LEU A 107 -6.78 -14.35 -8.23
C LEU A 107 -6.60 -15.48 -9.23
N GLY A 108 -5.46 -16.16 -9.16
CA GLY A 108 -5.19 -17.36 -9.97
C GLY A 108 -5.48 -18.63 -9.19
N GLY A 109 -6.06 -19.60 -9.87
CA GLY A 109 -6.40 -20.90 -9.28
C GLY A 109 -7.83 -21.33 -9.57
N ALA A 110 -8.12 -22.57 -9.26
CA ALA A 110 -9.45 -23.18 -9.46
C ALA A 110 -10.37 -22.82 -8.28
N LEU A 111 -10.88 -21.59 -8.28
CA LEU A 111 -11.73 -21.06 -7.20
C LEU A 111 -13.18 -20.92 -7.68
N GLU A 112 -14.11 -21.30 -6.81
CA GLU A 112 -15.52 -21.03 -6.99
C GLU A 112 -15.82 -19.54 -6.82
N GLN A 113 -16.93 -19.06 -7.37
CA GLN A 113 -17.28 -17.65 -7.28
C GLN A 113 -17.43 -17.18 -5.83
N TYR A 114 -18.05 -17.99 -4.97
CA TYR A 114 -18.21 -17.61 -3.56
C TYR A 114 -16.86 -17.46 -2.84
N GLN A 115 -15.85 -18.24 -3.23
CA GLN A 115 -14.50 -18.12 -2.69
C GLN A 115 -13.85 -16.82 -3.15
N ARG A 116 -13.99 -16.46 -4.43
CA ARG A 116 -13.50 -15.21 -4.97
C ARG A 116 -14.13 -14.00 -4.27
N ASP A 117 -15.44 -14.04 -4.07
CA ASP A 117 -16.18 -12.98 -3.38
C ASP A 117 -15.70 -12.84 -1.93
N ARG A 118 -15.49 -13.95 -1.25
CA ARG A 118 -14.98 -13.94 0.14
C ARG A 118 -13.56 -13.40 0.23
N LEU A 119 -12.71 -13.77 -0.72
CA LEU A 119 -11.33 -13.27 -0.75
C LEU A 119 -11.29 -11.76 -1.01
N LEU A 120 -12.22 -11.22 -1.80
CA LEU A 120 -12.35 -9.77 -1.98
C LEU A 120 -12.72 -9.08 -0.65
N GLU A 121 -13.66 -9.65 0.12
CA GLU A 121 -14.00 -9.13 1.45
C GLU A 121 -12.78 -9.17 2.38
N ILE A 122 -12.00 -10.24 2.35
CA ILE A 122 -10.80 -10.40 3.16
C ILE A 122 -9.74 -9.36 2.79
N ALA A 123 -9.60 -9.04 1.51
CA ALA A 123 -8.68 -8.00 1.03
C ALA A 123 -8.96 -6.66 1.71
N ASN A 124 -10.23 -6.32 1.92
CA ASN A 124 -10.64 -5.09 2.59
C ASN A 124 -10.35 -5.08 4.10
N LYS A 125 -9.93 -6.20 4.65
CA LYS A 125 -9.60 -6.35 6.07
C LYS A 125 -8.10 -6.40 6.33
N CYS A 126 -7.26 -6.18 5.32
CA CYS A 126 -5.82 -6.22 5.53
C CYS A 126 -5.39 -5.09 6.48
N PRO A 127 -4.36 -5.33 7.33
CA PRO A 127 -3.96 -4.35 8.34
C PRO A 127 -3.60 -2.96 7.77
N VAL A 128 -2.91 -2.89 6.65
CA VAL A 128 -2.54 -1.61 6.03
C VAL A 128 -3.78 -0.88 5.52
N HIS A 129 -4.75 -1.58 4.92
CA HIS A 129 -6.02 -0.99 4.51
C HIS A 129 -6.72 -0.34 5.73
N ARG A 130 -6.79 -1.06 6.84
CA ARG A 130 -7.40 -0.56 8.07
C ARG A 130 -6.69 0.69 8.59
N THR A 131 -5.36 0.68 8.56
CA THR A 131 -4.55 1.83 8.97
C THR A 131 -4.84 3.04 8.08
N LEU A 132 -4.86 2.87 6.76
CA LEU A 132 -5.06 3.96 5.81
C LEU A 132 -6.48 4.56 5.88
N THR A 133 -7.46 3.81 6.37
CA THR A 133 -8.85 4.26 6.48
C THR A 133 -9.23 4.68 7.90
N SER A 134 -8.26 4.76 8.80
CA SER A 134 -8.46 5.20 10.19
C SER A 134 -7.66 6.48 10.47
N LYS A 135 -7.87 7.04 11.65
CA LYS A 135 -7.08 8.19 12.09
C LYS A 135 -5.66 7.73 12.44
N ILE A 136 -4.67 8.51 12.02
CA ILE A 136 -3.26 8.26 12.28
C ILE A 136 -2.69 9.40 13.12
N ASP A 137 -2.05 9.07 14.24
CA ASP A 137 -1.36 10.04 15.09
C ASP A 137 0.13 9.99 14.73
N ILE A 138 0.63 11.08 14.14
CA ILE A 138 2.04 11.22 13.74
C ILE A 138 2.70 12.21 14.67
N ARG A 139 3.70 11.74 15.42
CA ARG A 139 4.46 12.57 16.37
C ARG A 139 5.86 12.78 15.88
N THR A 140 6.28 14.04 15.84
CA THR A 140 7.58 14.45 15.28
C THR A 140 8.39 15.20 16.32
N ARG A 141 9.70 14.93 16.36
CA ARG A 141 10.65 15.67 17.20
C ARG A 141 11.99 15.78 16.48
N LEU A 142 12.77 16.78 16.85
CA LEU A 142 14.18 16.82 16.46
C LEU A 142 15.02 15.97 17.40
N ALA A 143 16.04 15.35 16.84
CA ALA A 143 17.04 14.60 17.60
C ALA A 143 17.98 15.55 18.33
#